data_f6161b477056165ec1e10e09ef7f2aa5
#
_entry.id   f6161b477056165ec1e10e09ef7f2aa5
#
_cell.length_a   1.000
_cell.length_b   1.000
_cell.length_c   1.000
_cell.angle_alpha   90.00
_cell.angle_beta   90.00
_cell.angle_gamma   90.00
#
_symmetry.space_group_name_H-M   'P 1'
#
loop_
_entity.id
_entity.type
_entity.pdbx_description
1 polymer ?
#
loop_
_entity_poly.entity_id
_entity_poly.type
_entity_poly.pdbx_seq_one_letter_code
_entity_poly.pdbx_strand_id
1 'polypeptide(L)'
;MRVIGLDVGTKTIGVAVSDELGWTAQGIETIKIDADSNDLGLDRITTFIKEYNPEKIVVGFPKNMNGTVGPRGEACLEFAELLKKTFHIEVVLWDERLSTIAAERILLSGDVSRKKRKKVIDKMAAVMILQGYLDSKQ
;
A
#
# COMPACT_ATOMS: atom_id res chain seq x y z
N MET A 1 5.77 5.74 -17.00
CA MET A 1 6.04 4.53 -16.21
C MET A 1 5.23 4.54 -14.93
N ARG A 2 4.40 3.55 -14.76
CA ARG A 2 3.51 3.50 -13.59
C ARG A 2 4.15 2.78 -12.42
N VAL A 3 3.75 3.16 -11.23
CA VAL A 3 4.16 2.52 -9.97
C VAL A 3 2.89 2.18 -9.20
N ILE A 4 2.85 0.98 -8.62
CA ILE A 4 1.73 0.58 -7.77
C ILE A 4 2.17 0.70 -6.32
N GLY A 5 1.30 1.24 -5.48
CA GLY A 5 1.51 1.33 -4.03
C GLY A 5 0.54 0.42 -3.30
N LEU A 6 1.05 -0.29 -2.30
CA LEU A 6 0.26 -1.22 -1.49
C LEU A 6 0.39 -0.89 -0.01
N ASP A 7 -0.74 -0.88 0.67
CA ASP A 7 -0.81 -0.81 2.12
C ASP A 7 -1.32 -2.16 2.62
N VAL A 8 -0.41 -2.99 3.14
CA VAL A 8 -0.71 -4.36 3.53
C VAL A 8 -1.15 -4.42 4.98
N GLY A 9 -2.44 -4.64 5.19
CA GLY A 9 -3.02 -4.85 6.52
C GLY A 9 -3.21 -6.33 6.83
N THR A 10 -3.84 -6.60 7.96
CA THR A 10 -4.13 -7.98 8.38
C THR A 10 -5.35 -8.57 7.67
N LYS A 11 -6.29 -7.72 7.26
CA LYS A 11 -7.54 -8.15 6.63
C LYS A 11 -7.78 -7.52 5.25
N THR A 12 -7.01 -6.49 4.91
CA THR A 12 -7.19 -5.77 3.65
C THR A 12 -5.84 -5.32 3.11
N ILE A 13 -5.81 -5.10 1.79
CA ILE A 13 -4.68 -4.44 1.12
C ILE A 13 -5.23 -3.25 0.36
N GLY A 14 -4.79 -2.05 0.73
CA GLY A 14 -5.11 -0.85 -0.02
C GLY A 14 -4.21 -0.75 -1.24
N VAL A 15 -4.78 -0.37 -2.38
CA VAL A 15 -4.05 -0.32 -3.66
C VAL A 15 -4.17 1.06 -4.27
N ALA A 16 -3.04 1.61 -4.68
CA ALA A 16 -2.97 2.87 -5.41
C ALA A 16 -2.07 2.69 -6.65
N VAL A 17 -2.28 3.53 -7.65
CA VAL A 17 -1.44 3.51 -8.86
C VAL A 17 -1.05 4.96 -9.20
N SER A 18 0.16 5.13 -9.75
CA SER A 18 0.58 6.42 -10.25
C SER A 18 0.07 6.66 -11.67
N ASP A 19 0.08 7.91 -12.11
CA ASP A 19 -0.08 8.23 -13.52
C ASP A 19 1.15 7.76 -14.30
N GLU A 20 1.09 7.84 -15.62
CA GLU A 20 2.19 7.40 -16.49
C GLU A 20 3.48 8.20 -16.27
N LEU A 21 3.36 9.45 -15.84
CA LEU A 21 4.51 10.32 -15.61
C LEU A 21 5.12 10.15 -14.22
N GLY A 22 4.43 9.42 -13.33
CA GLY A 22 4.93 9.22 -11.97
C GLY A 22 4.81 10.44 -11.06
N TRP A 23 3.84 11.32 -11.31
CA TRP A 23 3.65 12.55 -10.55
C TRP A 23 2.64 12.41 -9.43
N THR A 24 1.51 11.74 -9.69
CA THR A 24 0.39 11.67 -8.74
C THR A 24 -0.05 10.24 -8.50
N ALA A 25 -0.49 9.97 -7.27
CA ALA A 25 -1.04 8.69 -6.87
C ALA A 25 -2.56 8.77 -6.81
N GLN A 26 -3.23 7.71 -7.29
CA GLN A 26 -4.67 7.57 -7.28
C GLN A 26 -5.04 6.25 -6.62
N GLY A 27 -6.01 6.27 -5.69
CA GLY A 27 -6.50 5.04 -5.07
C GLY A 27 -7.35 4.24 -6.03
N ILE A 28 -7.11 2.94 -6.09
CA ILE A 28 -7.84 2.05 -6.98
C ILE A 28 -8.89 1.24 -6.21
N GLU A 29 -8.44 0.51 -5.18
CA GLU A 29 -9.28 -0.48 -4.53
C GLU A 29 -8.73 -0.84 -3.16
N THR A 30 -9.59 -1.36 -2.29
CA THR A 30 -9.19 -2.04 -1.06
C THR A 30 -9.55 -3.50 -1.24
N ILE A 31 -8.53 -4.36 -1.29
CA ILE A 31 -8.70 -5.80 -1.47
C ILE A 31 -8.93 -6.45 -0.12
N LYS A 32 -9.96 -7.29 -0.02
CA LYS A 32 -10.15 -8.12 1.17
C LYS A 32 -9.27 -9.35 1.08
N ILE A 33 -8.57 -9.67 2.16
CA ILE A 33 -7.73 -10.85 2.24
C ILE A 33 -8.20 -11.73 3.40
N ASP A 34 -7.90 -13.02 3.31
CA ASP A 34 -8.21 -14.00 4.36
C ASP A 34 -6.99 -14.89 4.59
N ALA A 35 -6.26 -14.60 5.65
CA ALA A 35 -5.06 -15.35 6.00
C ALA A 35 -5.37 -16.82 6.35
N ASP A 36 -6.56 -17.09 6.89
CA ASP A 36 -6.96 -18.44 7.27
C ASP A 36 -7.18 -19.34 6.05
N SER A 37 -7.61 -18.78 4.93
CA SER A 37 -7.79 -19.52 3.67
C SER A 37 -6.63 -19.31 2.69
N ASN A 38 -5.52 -18.71 3.15
CA ASN A 38 -4.37 -18.35 2.32
C ASN A 38 -4.70 -17.42 1.15
N ASP A 39 -5.79 -16.67 1.27
CA ASP A 39 -6.13 -15.66 0.27
C ASP A 39 -5.38 -14.37 0.59
N LEU A 40 -4.27 -14.17 -0.08
CA LEU A 40 -3.39 -13.00 0.09
C LEU A 40 -3.66 -11.91 -0.94
N GLY A 41 -4.75 -12.02 -1.69
CA GLY A 41 -5.11 -11.02 -2.69
C GLY A 41 -4.25 -11.02 -3.94
N LEU A 42 -3.44 -12.07 -4.16
CA LEU A 42 -2.54 -12.13 -5.31
C LEU A 42 -3.26 -12.14 -6.65
N ASP A 43 -4.43 -12.75 -6.72
CA ASP A 43 -5.21 -12.76 -7.97
C ASP A 43 -5.62 -11.35 -8.38
N ARG A 44 -6.07 -10.56 -7.41
CA ARG A 44 -6.48 -9.18 -7.68
C ARG A 44 -5.29 -8.30 -8.02
N ILE A 45 -4.18 -8.50 -7.30
CA ILE A 45 -2.93 -7.79 -7.60
C ILE A 45 -2.43 -8.14 -8.99
N THR A 46 -2.52 -9.41 -9.39
CA THR A 46 -2.16 -9.86 -10.74
C THR A 46 -2.97 -9.10 -11.80
N THR A 47 -4.26 -8.93 -11.56
CA THR A 47 -5.13 -8.17 -12.47
C THR A 47 -4.63 -6.73 -12.64
N PHE A 48 -4.28 -6.06 -11.54
CA PHE A 48 -3.77 -4.69 -11.60
C PHE A 48 -2.41 -4.60 -12.28
N ILE A 49 -1.54 -5.58 -12.05
CA ILE A 49 -0.23 -5.60 -12.71
C ILE A 49 -0.36 -5.74 -14.22
N LYS A 50 -1.28 -6.60 -14.67
CA LYS A 50 -1.56 -6.76 -16.10
C LYS A 50 -2.18 -5.51 -16.72
N GLU A 51 -3.09 -4.86 -15.97
CA GLU A 51 -3.79 -3.68 -16.46
C GLU A 51 -2.88 -2.46 -16.55
N TYR A 52 -2.07 -2.20 -15.53
CA TYR A 52 -1.26 -0.99 -15.43
C TYR A 52 0.20 -1.18 -15.83
N ASN A 53 0.67 -2.40 -15.90
CA ASN A 53 2.06 -2.73 -16.26
C ASN A 53 3.09 -1.88 -15.50
N PRO A 54 3.08 -1.93 -14.16
CA PRO A 54 3.97 -1.08 -13.37
C PRO A 54 5.43 -1.52 -13.48
N GLU A 55 6.33 -0.57 -13.36
CA GLU A 55 7.77 -0.87 -13.30
C GLU A 55 8.23 -1.21 -11.89
N LYS A 56 7.51 -0.71 -10.87
CA LYS A 56 7.85 -0.93 -9.47
C LYS A 56 6.59 -1.10 -8.64
N ILE A 57 6.73 -1.79 -7.51
CA ILE A 57 5.71 -1.91 -6.49
C ILE A 57 6.28 -1.31 -5.21
N VAL A 58 5.58 -0.34 -4.62
CA VAL A 58 5.95 0.26 -3.34
C VAL A 58 5.06 -0.32 -2.27
N VAL A 59 5.65 -0.91 -1.24
CA VAL A 59 4.92 -1.50 -0.12
C VAL A 59 5.18 -0.67 1.12
N GLY A 60 4.12 -0.24 1.79
CA GLY A 60 4.25 0.44 3.06
C GLY A 60 4.86 -0.49 4.10
N PHE A 61 5.86 0.02 4.83
CA PHE A 61 6.59 -0.77 5.80
C PHE A 61 6.38 -0.19 7.19
N PRO A 62 5.58 -0.83 8.06
CA PRO A 62 5.31 -0.31 9.39
C PRO A 62 6.49 -0.60 10.33
N LYS A 63 7.08 0.46 10.86
CA LYS A 63 8.09 0.38 11.91
C LYS A 63 7.51 0.91 13.22
N ASN A 64 8.02 0.41 14.34
CA ASN A 64 7.71 0.99 15.62
C ASN A 64 8.33 2.40 15.72
N MET A 65 7.82 3.22 16.63
CA MET A 65 8.28 4.60 16.77
C MET A 65 9.77 4.70 17.05
N ASN A 66 10.35 3.68 17.69
CA ASN A 66 11.80 3.64 17.98
C ASN A 66 12.62 3.06 16.82
N GLY A 67 12.02 2.82 15.66
CA GLY A 67 12.70 2.29 14.48
C GLY A 67 12.83 0.77 14.42
N THR A 68 12.39 0.05 15.45
CA THR A 68 12.43 -1.41 15.43
C THR A 68 11.31 -2.00 14.57
N VAL A 69 11.50 -3.22 14.10
CA VAL A 69 10.53 -3.93 13.24
C VAL A 69 9.73 -4.92 14.09
N GLY A 70 8.40 -4.75 14.13
CA GLY A 70 7.50 -5.67 14.83
C GLY A 70 6.94 -6.73 13.89
N PRO A 71 5.99 -7.56 14.41
CA PRO A 71 5.40 -8.65 13.62
C PRO A 71 4.75 -8.20 12.31
N ARG A 72 4.10 -7.04 12.30
CA ARG A 72 3.49 -6.51 11.07
C ARG A 72 4.54 -6.12 10.04
N GLY A 73 5.66 -5.57 10.49
CA GLY A 73 6.77 -5.24 9.60
C GLY A 73 7.37 -6.49 8.99
N GLU A 74 7.54 -7.55 9.78
CA GLU A 74 8.03 -8.82 9.28
C GLU A 74 7.09 -9.43 8.25
N ALA A 75 5.76 -9.36 8.49
CA ALA A 75 4.77 -9.83 7.53
C ALA A 75 4.85 -9.04 6.21
N CYS A 76 5.09 -7.74 6.28
CA CYS A 76 5.27 -6.92 5.07
C CYS A 76 6.54 -7.30 4.32
N LEU A 77 7.64 -7.61 5.02
CA LEU A 77 8.87 -8.10 4.38
C LEU A 77 8.65 -9.42 3.64
N GLU A 78 7.96 -10.35 4.28
CA GLU A 78 7.62 -11.64 3.65
C GLU A 78 6.74 -11.45 2.42
N PHE A 79 5.75 -10.57 2.51
CA PHE A 79 4.86 -10.27 1.40
C PHE A 79 5.62 -9.62 0.25
N ALA A 80 6.53 -8.69 0.54
CA ALA A 80 7.36 -8.06 -0.47
C ALA A 80 8.23 -9.08 -1.21
N GLU A 81 8.81 -10.03 -0.49
CA GLU A 81 9.59 -11.09 -1.12
C GLU A 81 8.71 -11.99 -2.02
N LEU A 82 7.50 -12.29 -1.58
CA LEU A 82 6.54 -13.04 -2.37
C LEU A 82 6.18 -12.31 -3.67
N LEU A 83 5.99 -11.00 -3.60
CA LEU A 83 5.70 -10.18 -4.78
C LEU A 83 6.86 -10.19 -5.77
N LYS A 84 8.10 -10.06 -5.28
CA LYS A 84 9.30 -10.12 -6.14
C LYS A 84 9.38 -11.45 -6.87
N LYS A 85 9.18 -12.55 -6.16
CA LYS A 85 9.27 -13.90 -6.73
C LYS A 85 8.14 -14.18 -7.73
N THR A 86 6.94 -13.69 -7.42
CA THR A 86 5.76 -13.98 -8.23
C THR A 86 5.74 -13.16 -9.53
N PHE A 87 6.10 -11.89 -9.45
CA PHE A 87 5.92 -10.96 -10.57
C PHE A 87 7.22 -10.50 -11.22
N HIS A 88 8.37 -10.77 -10.59
CA HIS A 88 9.70 -10.34 -11.10
C HIS A 88 9.76 -8.82 -11.32
N ILE A 89 9.11 -8.05 -10.45
CA ILE A 89 9.10 -6.59 -10.48
C ILE A 89 9.85 -6.10 -9.24
N GLU A 90 10.58 -5.00 -9.36
CA GLU A 90 11.25 -4.37 -8.22
C GLU A 90 10.23 -3.95 -7.17
N VAL A 91 10.47 -4.33 -5.91
CA VAL A 91 9.62 -3.98 -4.79
C VAL A 91 10.41 -3.07 -3.85
N VAL A 92 9.85 -1.90 -3.53
CA VAL A 92 10.45 -0.90 -2.67
C VAL A 92 9.65 -0.84 -1.38
N LEU A 93 10.34 -0.84 -0.24
CA LEU A 93 9.69 -0.67 1.06
C LEU A 93 9.69 0.81 1.43
N TRP A 94 8.54 1.33 1.84
CA TRP A 94 8.39 2.72 2.23
C TRP A 94 7.94 2.82 3.69
N ASP A 95 8.64 3.65 4.48
CA ASP A 95 8.35 3.81 5.91
C ASP A 95 7.00 4.50 6.12
N GLU A 96 6.03 3.77 6.67
CA GLU A 96 4.66 4.25 6.90
C GLU A 96 4.56 5.32 7.98
N ARG A 97 5.57 5.48 8.83
CA ARG A 97 5.50 6.44 9.94
C ARG A 97 5.18 7.87 9.49
N LEU A 98 5.59 8.20 8.27
CA LEU A 98 5.36 9.53 7.69
C LEU A 98 4.00 9.67 7.01
N SER A 99 3.41 8.57 6.55
CA SER A 99 2.21 8.57 5.70
C SER A 99 0.91 8.37 6.48
N THR A 100 0.89 7.44 7.42
CA THR A 100 -0.31 7.08 8.16
C THR A 100 -0.83 8.24 9.01
N ILE A 101 0.07 8.98 9.63
CA ILE A 101 -0.28 10.14 10.46
C ILE A 101 -1.01 11.21 9.62
N ALA A 102 -0.54 11.45 8.40
CA ALA A 102 -1.18 12.42 7.51
C ALA A 102 -2.59 11.98 7.12
N ALA A 103 -2.78 10.70 6.80
CA ALA A 103 -4.09 10.15 6.45
C ALA A 103 -5.07 10.27 7.63
N GLU A 104 -4.63 9.94 8.84
CA GLU A 104 -5.44 10.06 10.04
C GLU A 104 -5.89 11.50 10.31
N ARG A 105 -4.98 12.46 10.13
CA ARG A 105 -5.30 13.88 10.32
C ARG A 105 -6.38 14.37 9.36
N ILE A 106 -6.31 13.95 8.11
CA ILE A 106 -7.32 14.30 7.10
C ILE A 106 -8.70 13.77 7.52
N LEU A 107 -8.75 12.55 8.04
CA LEU A 107 -9.99 11.89 8.41
C LEU A 107 -10.58 12.42 9.72
N LEU A 108 -9.74 12.83 10.67
CA LEU A 108 -10.20 13.43 11.92
C LEU A 108 -10.86 14.79 11.72
N SER A 109 -10.57 15.46 10.61
CA SER A 109 -11.22 16.73 10.26
C SER A 109 -12.55 16.54 9.54
N GLY A 110 -12.91 15.31 9.16
CA GLY A 110 -14.15 15.00 8.45
C GLY A 110 -15.15 14.24 9.31
N ASP A 111 -16.45 14.48 9.07
CA ASP A 111 -17.54 13.82 9.78
C ASP A 111 -17.91 12.52 9.05
N VAL A 112 -17.06 11.50 9.18
CA VAL A 112 -17.22 10.21 8.49
C VAL A 112 -17.49 9.11 9.52
N SER A 113 -18.45 8.22 9.24
CA SER A 113 -18.77 7.11 10.14
C SER A 113 -17.55 6.17 10.29
N ARG A 114 -17.48 5.47 11.43
CA ARG A 114 -16.35 4.60 11.77
C ARG A 114 -16.05 3.55 10.71
N LYS A 115 -17.09 2.97 10.13
CA LYS A 115 -16.95 1.92 9.12
C LYS A 115 -16.45 2.46 7.78
N LYS A 116 -17.00 3.59 7.36
CA LYS A 116 -16.55 4.31 6.16
C LYS A 116 -15.14 4.86 6.36
N ARG A 117 -14.84 5.33 7.59
CA ARG A 117 -13.51 5.85 7.95
C ARG A 117 -12.43 4.80 7.73
N LYS A 118 -12.66 3.55 8.16
CA LYS A 118 -11.67 2.49 7.99
C LYS A 118 -11.37 2.20 6.52
N LYS A 119 -12.42 2.11 5.69
CA LYS A 119 -12.24 1.88 4.24
C LYS A 119 -11.48 3.03 3.56
N VAL A 120 -11.80 4.26 3.96
CA VAL A 120 -11.15 5.45 3.41
C VAL A 120 -9.70 5.52 3.87
N ILE A 121 -9.41 5.16 5.14
CA ILE A 121 -8.04 5.12 5.67
C ILE A 121 -7.18 4.15 4.88
N ASP A 122 -7.66 2.91 4.66
CA ASP A 122 -6.91 1.89 3.95
C ASP A 122 -6.57 2.35 2.53
N LYS A 123 -7.52 2.93 1.83
CA LYS A 123 -7.33 3.44 0.48
C LYS A 123 -6.41 4.66 0.46
N MET A 124 -6.61 5.60 1.38
CA MET A 124 -5.80 6.81 1.49
C MET A 124 -4.38 6.52 1.97
N ALA A 125 -4.21 5.52 2.83
CA ALA A 125 -2.88 5.11 3.27
C ALA A 125 -2.04 4.64 2.07
N ALA A 126 -2.63 3.85 1.17
CA ALA A 126 -1.94 3.42 -0.04
C ALA A 126 -1.56 4.62 -0.93
N VAL A 127 -2.47 5.58 -1.08
CA VAL A 127 -2.21 6.82 -1.84
C VAL A 127 -1.06 7.61 -1.21
N MET A 128 -1.08 7.77 0.12
CA MET A 128 -0.03 8.53 0.82
C MET A 128 1.33 7.84 0.76
N ILE A 129 1.35 6.52 0.89
CA ILE A 129 2.58 5.73 0.74
C ILE A 129 3.15 5.95 -0.66
N LEU A 130 2.34 5.79 -1.68
CA LEU A 130 2.78 5.94 -3.07
C LEU A 130 3.19 7.38 -3.37
N GLN A 131 2.38 8.36 -2.96
CA GLN A 131 2.67 9.77 -3.21
C GLN A 131 3.98 10.19 -2.53
N GLY A 132 4.20 9.74 -1.28
CA GLY A 132 5.44 10.01 -0.58
C GLY A 132 6.66 9.49 -1.34
N TYR A 133 6.54 8.26 -1.87
CA TYR A 133 7.60 7.69 -2.70
C TYR A 133 7.83 8.50 -3.98
N LEU A 134 6.75 8.83 -4.68
CA LEU A 134 6.86 9.60 -5.93
C LEU A 134 7.51 10.96 -5.69
N ASP A 135 7.11 11.65 -4.63
CA ASP A 135 7.66 12.96 -4.27
C ASP A 135 9.15 12.87 -3.94
N SER A 136 9.59 11.76 -3.35
CA SER A 136 11.00 11.55 -3.02
C SER A 136 11.90 11.38 -4.25
N LYS A 137 11.30 11.07 -5.40
CA LYS A 137 12.04 10.86 -6.66
C LYS A 137 12.00 12.05 -7.60
N GLN A 138 11.30 13.11 -7.20
CA GLN A 138 11.19 14.34 -8.01
C GLN A 138 12.37 15.25 -7.79
#